data_fc66e26fb162cac622767ae8f25b6285
#
_entry.id   fc66e26fb162cac622767ae8f25b6285
#
_cell.length_a   1.000
_cell.length_b   1.000
_cell.length_c   1.000
_cell.angle_alpha   90.00
_cell.angle_beta   90.00
_cell.angle_gamma   90.00
#
_symmetry.space_group_name_H-M   'P 1'
#
loop_
_entity.id
_entity.type
_entity.pdbx_description
1 polymer ?
#
loop_
_entity_poly.entity_id
_entity_poly.type
_entity_poly.pdbx_seq_one_letter_code
_entity_poly.pdbx_strand_id
1 'polypeptide(L)'
;MSMSRDRKEGFMKILLLASGKDIHSVRWANQLSENGNTVHLCYVSNQRPSVDRFNEKVILHELKIPAPYGYYLNVFQLRKIIKHIKPDILNAHYASGYGTLGRLVGFSPYLISVYGNDVYDFPYKRNINMKIIRKNLNAADAIASTSHAMACQVSRLMNIPVSDIHITPFGVDIKKFSKQGVNKNNRHIIIGSIKKLSPKYGLKYGILAIDYLINNIMADRDKNLNIKYIIYGEGEEESELKQLVEKLNLQDIVEFKGRIQNNLVPKALNEFDIFLGTSILDSESFGVAIVEAMACEVPVIVTDVDGFKEVVDNGKAGIMVPRKDFEAMAKQIYNLIKQPDQRIKLGAIERKRVVDKYNWLENVNKMERIYNKLLNY
;
A
#
# COMPACT_ATOMS: atom_id res chain seq x y z
N MET A 1 31.98 -8.60 -33.59
CA MET A 1 31.66 -7.15 -33.73
C MET A 1 30.58 -6.81 -32.74
N SER A 2 30.98 -6.29 -31.60
CA SER A 2 30.09 -5.85 -30.53
C SER A 2 29.62 -4.44 -30.89
N MET A 3 28.36 -4.29 -31.25
CA MET A 3 27.74 -2.98 -31.32
C MET A 3 27.59 -2.43 -29.92
N SER A 4 28.52 -1.60 -29.49
CA SER A 4 28.32 -0.71 -28.35
C SER A 4 27.17 0.23 -28.71
N ARG A 5 26.01 0.03 -28.09
CA ARG A 5 24.93 1.02 -28.15
C ARG A 5 25.42 2.23 -27.37
N ASP A 6 25.72 3.33 -28.04
CA ASP A 6 25.81 4.65 -27.44
C ASP A 6 24.45 4.96 -26.78
N ARG A 7 24.32 4.60 -25.51
CA ARG A 7 23.17 5.03 -24.69
C ARG A 7 23.44 6.46 -24.27
N LYS A 8 22.66 7.40 -24.78
CA LYS A 8 22.48 8.68 -24.10
C LYS A 8 22.07 8.39 -22.68
N GLU A 9 22.87 8.85 -21.71
CA GLU A 9 22.57 8.70 -20.28
C GLU A 9 21.13 9.18 -20.02
N GLY A 10 20.28 8.30 -19.47
CA GLY A 10 19.13 8.70 -18.68
C GLY A 10 17.80 7.99 -18.93
N PHE A 11 17.38 7.65 -20.15
CA PHE A 11 15.99 7.20 -20.36
C PHE A 11 15.88 5.75 -20.80
N MET A 12 15.06 4.98 -20.06
CA MET A 12 14.81 3.56 -20.31
C MET A 12 13.46 3.36 -21.00
N LYS A 13 13.36 2.32 -21.80
CA LYS A 13 12.09 1.80 -22.28
C LYS A 13 11.62 0.66 -21.39
N ILE A 14 10.66 0.94 -20.55
CA ILE A 14 10.18 0.06 -19.49
C ILE A 14 8.88 -0.61 -19.93
N LEU A 15 8.82 -1.94 -19.85
CA LEU A 15 7.59 -2.70 -20.04
C LEU A 15 7.05 -3.17 -18.68
N LEU A 16 5.91 -2.63 -18.27
CA LEU A 16 5.18 -3.06 -17.09
C LEU A 16 4.11 -4.10 -17.47
N LEU A 17 4.09 -5.23 -16.78
CA LEU A 17 2.98 -6.19 -16.81
C LEU A 17 2.16 -6.01 -15.55
N ALA A 18 1.01 -5.33 -15.63
CA ALA A 18 0.26 -4.95 -14.46
C ALA A 18 -1.23 -4.73 -14.75
N SER A 19 -2.06 -4.75 -13.70
CA SER A 19 -3.48 -4.38 -13.82
C SER A 19 -3.61 -2.88 -14.07
N GLY A 20 -4.35 -2.50 -15.12
CA GLY A 20 -4.70 -1.11 -15.35
C GLY A 20 -5.70 -0.53 -14.34
N LYS A 21 -6.33 -1.38 -13.53
CA LYS A 21 -7.27 -0.96 -12.46
C LYS A 21 -6.57 -0.69 -11.12
N ASP A 22 -5.37 -1.25 -10.93
CA ASP A 22 -4.64 -1.15 -9.67
C ASP A 22 -3.98 0.23 -9.53
N ILE A 23 -4.27 0.91 -8.43
CA ILE A 23 -3.76 2.27 -8.16
C ILE A 23 -2.23 2.32 -8.06
N HIS A 24 -1.60 1.26 -7.56
CA HIS A 24 -0.15 1.21 -7.46
C HIS A 24 0.50 1.10 -8.84
N SER A 25 -0.07 0.28 -9.72
CA SER A 25 0.39 0.17 -11.11
C SER A 25 0.27 1.50 -11.86
N VAL A 26 -0.83 2.22 -11.65
CA VAL A 26 -1.03 3.57 -12.21
C VAL A 26 0.04 4.54 -11.70
N ARG A 27 0.28 4.57 -10.39
CA ARG A 27 1.28 5.47 -9.79
C ARG A 27 2.69 5.19 -10.30
N TRP A 28 3.08 3.90 -10.38
CA TRP A 28 4.39 3.51 -10.93
C TRP A 28 4.54 3.92 -12.39
N ALA A 29 3.56 3.60 -13.24
CA ALA A 29 3.62 3.93 -14.65
C ALA A 29 3.72 5.45 -14.91
N ASN A 30 2.90 6.23 -14.19
CA ASN A 30 2.88 7.69 -14.33
C ASN A 30 4.22 8.29 -13.90
N GLN A 31 4.71 7.94 -12.70
CA GLN A 31 5.94 8.56 -12.20
C GLN A 31 7.18 8.16 -13.01
N LEU A 32 7.31 6.90 -13.40
CA LEU A 32 8.39 6.47 -14.29
C LEU A 32 8.36 7.23 -15.63
N SER A 33 7.15 7.50 -16.15
CA SER A 33 6.97 8.30 -17.37
C SER A 33 7.28 9.78 -17.16
N GLU A 34 6.92 10.36 -16.03
CA GLU A 34 7.25 11.73 -15.65
C GLU A 34 8.75 11.92 -15.46
N ASN A 35 9.46 10.91 -14.98
CA ASN A 35 10.92 10.89 -14.88
C ASN A 35 11.62 10.80 -16.25
N GLY A 36 10.86 10.77 -17.36
CA GLY A 36 11.37 10.80 -18.74
C GLY A 36 11.49 9.44 -19.41
N ASN A 37 11.20 8.33 -18.72
CA ASN A 37 11.24 7.01 -19.34
C ASN A 37 10.09 6.80 -20.33
N THR A 38 10.32 5.97 -21.36
CA THR A 38 9.25 5.48 -22.22
C THR A 38 8.58 4.28 -21.55
N VAL A 39 7.37 4.46 -21.03
CA VAL A 39 6.66 3.44 -20.27
C VAL A 39 5.55 2.80 -21.10
N HIS A 40 5.64 1.48 -21.29
CA HIS A 40 4.61 0.64 -21.88
C HIS A 40 3.95 -0.18 -20.77
N LEU A 41 2.63 -0.17 -20.66
CA LEU A 41 1.86 -1.00 -19.73
C LEU A 41 1.03 -2.03 -20.48
N CYS A 42 1.29 -3.32 -20.27
CA CYS A 42 0.48 -4.43 -20.77
C CYS A 42 -0.46 -4.93 -19.68
N TYR A 43 -1.76 -4.99 -19.98
CA TYR A 43 -2.81 -5.48 -19.08
C TYR A 43 -3.74 -6.47 -19.79
N VAL A 44 -4.32 -7.42 -19.05
CA VAL A 44 -5.32 -8.35 -19.59
C VAL A 44 -6.69 -7.67 -19.73
N SER A 45 -7.50 -8.07 -20.71
CA SER A 45 -8.70 -7.34 -21.15
C SER A 45 -9.74 -7.03 -20.07
N ASN A 46 -9.92 -7.92 -19.08
CA ASN A 46 -10.84 -7.68 -17.96
C ASN A 46 -10.25 -6.77 -16.84
N GLN A 47 -9.01 -6.31 -17.02
CA GLN A 47 -8.34 -5.36 -16.11
C GLN A 47 -7.98 -4.04 -16.83
N ARG A 48 -8.83 -3.65 -17.78
CA ARG A 48 -8.68 -2.40 -18.53
C ARG A 48 -8.67 -1.20 -17.61
N PRO A 49 -7.73 -0.24 -17.80
CA PRO A 49 -7.70 1.01 -17.05
C PRO A 49 -8.92 1.90 -17.35
N SER A 50 -9.29 2.75 -16.40
CA SER A 50 -9.97 3.99 -16.77
C SER A 50 -8.92 4.96 -17.31
N VAL A 51 -9.11 5.46 -18.52
CA VAL A 51 -8.11 6.21 -19.31
C VAL A 51 -7.61 7.45 -18.55
N ASP A 52 -8.48 8.12 -17.81
CA ASP A 52 -8.21 9.37 -17.07
C ASP A 52 -7.19 9.25 -15.93
N ARG A 53 -6.74 8.02 -15.61
CA ARG A 53 -5.80 7.80 -14.51
C ARG A 53 -4.33 7.77 -14.95
N PHE A 54 -4.09 7.53 -16.23
CA PHE A 54 -2.73 7.44 -16.76
C PHE A 54 -2.30 8.75 -17.39
N ASN A 55 -1.02 9.09 -17.19
CA ASN A 55 -0.36 10.16 -17.91
C ASN A 55 -0.40 9.85 -19.41
N GLU A 56 -0.64 10.85 -20.25
CA GLU A 56 -0.72 10.73 -21.72
C GLU A 56 0.54 10.09 -22.35
N LYS A 57 1.68 10.18 -21.68
CA LYS A 57 2.95 9.58 -22.13
C LYS A 57 3.04 8.07 -21.87
N VAL A 58 2.13 7.49 -21.06
CA VAL A 58 2.11 6.04 -20.80
C VAL A 58 1.40 5.33 -21.94
N ILE A 59 2.10 4.41 -22.60
CA ILE A 59 1.57 3.66 -23.74
C ILE A 59 0.91 2.38 -23.28
N LEU A 60 -0.40 2.28 -23.47
CA LEU A 60 -1.23 1.18 -22.99
C LEU A 60 -1.40 0.08 -24.04
N HIS A 61 -1.20 -1.19 -23.65
CA HIS A 61 -1.37 -2.35 -24.52
C HIS A 61 -2.35 -3.35 -23.90
N GLU A 62 -3.46 -3.59 -24.58
CA GLU A 62 -4.42 -4.60 -24.16
C GLU A 62 -4.03 -5.99 -24.65
N LEU A 63 -3.96 -6.94 -23.70
CA LEU A 63 -3.85 -8.35 -24.00
C LEU A 63 -5.26 -8.96 -24.06
N LYS A 64 -5.59 -9.56 -25.20
CA LYS A 64 -6.98 -9.89 -25.59
C LYS A 64 -7.68 -10.91 -24.66
N ILE A 65 -6.93 -11.84 -24.11
CA ILE A 65 -7.50 -12.93 -23.29
C ILE A 65 -7.58 -12.46 -21.83
N PRO A 66 -8.77 -12.56 -21.18
CA PRO A 66 -8.94 -12.11 -19.81
C PRO A 66 -8.27 -13.02 -18.78
N ALA A 67 -8.02 -12.50 -17.57
CA ALA A 67 -7.63 -13.32 -16.43
C ALA A 67 -8.77 -14.31 -16.04
N PRO A 68 -8.45 -15.50 -15.51
CA PRO A 68 -7.09 -15.98 -15.19
C PRO A 68 -6.34 -16.63 -16.38
N TYR A 69 -7.03 -17.04 -17.43
CA TYR A 69 -6.45 -17.75 -18.57
C TYR A 69 -5.47 -16.89 -19.36
N GLY A 70 -5.70 -15.58 -19.40
CA GLY A 70 -4.84 -14.62 -20.08
C GLY A 70 -3.40 -14.59 -19.58
N TYR A 71 -3.15 -14.97 -18.34
CA TYR A 71 -1.79 -15.06 -17.80
C TYR A 71 -0.96 -16.20 -18.41
N TYR A 72 -1.59 -17.13 -19.10
CA TYR A 72 -0.94 -18.25 -19.79
C TYR A 72 -1.01 -18.11 -21.31
N LEU A 73 -2.14 -17.68 -21.83
CA LEU A 73 -2.41 -17.73 -23.27
C LEU A 73 -2.00 -16.47 -24.04
N ASN A 74 -1.82 -15.32 -23.38
CA ASN A 74 -1.35 -14.08 -24.05
C ASN A 74 0.16 -14.07 -24.34
N VAL A 75 0.91 -15.12 -24.09
CA VAL A 75 2.36 -15.19 -24.29
C VAL A 75 2.76 -14.80 -25.73
N PHE A 76 2.04 -15.34 -26.72
CA PHE A 76 2.34 -15.06 -28.15
C PHE A 76 2.07 -13.58 -28.50
N GLN A 77 0.99 -13.01 -28.00
CA GLN A 77 0.68 -11.59 -28.21
C GLN A 77 1.74 -10.72 -27.54
N LEU A 78 2.10 -11.02 -26.30
CA LEU A 78 3.12 -10.27 -25.55
C LEU A 78 4.50 -10.35 -26.24
N ARG A 79 4.89 -11.53 -26.75
CA ARG A 79 6.14 -11.68 -27.54
C ARG A 79 6.16 -10.79 -28.80
N LYS A 80 5.02 -10.65 -29.50
CA LYS A 80 4.91 -9.73 -30.64
C LYS A 80 5.08 -8.27 -30.21
N ILE A 81 4.46 -7.88 -29.10
CA ILE A 81 4.60 -6.54 -28.52
C ILE A 81 6.07 -6.29 -28.17
N ILE A 82 6.72 -7.19 -27.43
CA ILE A 82 8.14 -7.07 -27.03
C ILE A 82 9.05 -6.94 -28.26
N LYS A 83 8.83 -7.75 -29.29
CA LYS A 83 9.60 -7.66 -30.55
C LYS A 83 9.46 -6.30 -31.24
N HIS A 84 8.27 -5.70 -31.17
CA HIS A 84 7.98 -4.40 -31.77
C HIS A 84 8.58 -3.25 -30.96
N ILE A 85 8.31 -3.20 -29.65
CA ILE A 85 8.72 -2.09 -28.79
C ILE A 85 10.19 -2.18 -28.36
N LYS A 86 10.76 -3.38 -28.30
CA LYS A 86 12.13 -3.67 -27.82
C LYS A 86 12.41 -2.97 -26.49
N PRO A 87 11.72 -3.37 -25.39
CA PRO A 87 11.94 -2.76 -24.09
C PRO A 87 13.35 -3.06 -23.59
N ASP A 88 13.88 -2.18 -22.73
CA ASP A 88 15.15 -2.43 -22.05
C ASP A 88 14.94 -3.37 -20.85
N ILE A 89 13.80 -3.25 -20.16
CA ILE A 89 13.47 -4.06 -18.99
C ILE A 89 11.98 -4.43 -18.96
N LEU A 90 11.66 -5.59 -18.40
CA LEU A 90 10.32 -6.03 -18.09
C LEU A 90 10.13 -6.12 -16.58
N ASN A 91 9.14 -5.42 -16.04
CA ASN A 91 8.74 -5.55 -14.64
C ASN A 91 7.29 -6.05 -14.52
N ALA A 92 7.10 -7.20 -13.89
CA ALA A 92 5.77 -7.72 -13.59
C ALA A 92 5.36 -7.34 -12.16
N HIS A 93 4.18 -6.74 -12.03
CA HIS A 93 3.55 -6.49 -10.75
C HIS A 93 2.73 -7.71 -10.34
N TYR A 94 2.93 -8.18 -9.10
CA TYR A 94 2.45 -9.44 -8.54
C TYR A 94 3.12 -10.69 -9.11
N ALA A 95 3.71 -11.46 -8.22
CA ALA A 95 4.38 -12.72 -8.56
C ALA A 95 3.41 -13.83 -9.06
N SER A 96 2.09 -13.66 -8.88
CA SER A 96 1.08 -14.64 -9.31
C SER A 96 0.79 -14.57 -10.82
N GLY A 97 -0.23 -13.83 -11.24
CA GLY A 97 -0.71 -13.83 -12.63
C GLY A 97 0.28 -13.21 -13.62
N TYR A 98 0.62 -11.93 -13.45
CA TYR A 98 1.57 -11.23 -14.33
C TYR A 98 2.99 -11.79 -14.21
N GLY A 99 3.39 -12.24 -13.02
CA GLY A 99 4.64 -12.98 -12.84
C GLY A 99 4.67 -14.27 -13.65
N THR A 100 3.55 -15.00 -13.75
CA THR A 100 3.44 -16.18 -14.63
C THR A 100 3.62 -15.79 -16.10
N LEU A 101 2.96 -14.74 -16.56
CA LEU A 101 3.05 -14.27 -17.94
C LEU A 101 4.48 -13.80 -18.28
N GLY A 102 5.12 -13.04 -17.39
CA GLY A 102 6.51 -12.58 -17.55
C GLY A 102 7.49 -13.76 -17.67
N ARG A 103 7.38 -14.75 -16.78
CA ARG A 103 8.19 -15.98 -16.87
C ARG A 103 7.99 -16.73 -18.19
N LEU A 104 6.75 -16.90 -18.65
CA LEU A 104 6.43 -17.65 -19.87
C LEU A 104 6.89 -16.96 -21.15
N VAL A 105 6.97 -15.63 -21.12
CA VAL A 105 7.47 -14.87 -22.28
C VAL A 105 8.97 -15.02 -22.45
N GLY A 106 9.73 -15.23 -21.34
CA GLY A 106 11.15 -15.50 -21.34
C GLY A 106 12.00 -14.30 -21.76
N PHE A 107 11.65 -13.10 -21.32
CA PHE A 107 12.41 -11.87 -21.53
C PHE A 107 13.37 -11.61 -20.38
N SER A 108 14.59 -11.12 -20.66
CA SER A 108 15.57 -10.67 -19.68
C SER A 108 16.16 -9.32 -20.14
N PRO A 109 16.44 -8.37 -19.21
CA PRO A 109 16.25 -8.50 -17.76
C PRO A 109 14.79 -8.42 -17.35
N TYR A 110 14.42 -9.27 -16.40
CA TYR A 110 13.07 -9.45 -15.88
C TYR A 110 13.02 -9.26 -14.35
N LEU A 111 12.22 -8.31 -13.89
CA LEU A 111 12.01 -8.04 -12.47
C LEU A 111 10.57 -8.39 -12.05
N ILE A 112 10.39 -8.95 -10.87
CA ILE A 112 9.07 -9.12 -10.24
C ILE A 112 8.97 -8.21 -9.03
N SER A 113 7.92 -7.37 -8.99
CA SER A 113 7.51 -6.59 -7.83
C SER A 113 6.38 -7.29 -7.09
N VAL A 114 6.60 -7.69 -5.81
CA VAL A 114 5.60 -8.32 -4.97
C VAL A 114 4.87 -7.27 -4.12
N TYR A 115 3.55 -7.48 -3.86
CA TYR A 115 2.69 -6.47 -3.26
C TYR A 115 1.86 -6.97 -2.07
N GLY A 116 1.99 -8.25 -1.67
CA GLY A 116 1.39 -8.81 -0.46
C GLY A 116 0.55 -10.05 -0.72
N ASN A 117 -0.65 -9.91 -1.26
CA ASN A 117 -1.58 -11.03 -1.46
C ASN A 117 -0.99 -12.19 -2.30
N ASP A 118 -0.08 -11.87 -3.21
CA ASP A 118 0.64 -12.81 -4.07
C ASP A 118 1.66 -13.68 -3.33
N VAL A 119 2.15 -13.24 -2.17
CA VAL A 119 3.15 -13.96 -1.36
C VAL A 119 2.66 -14.35 0.03
N TYR A 120 1.58 -13.72 0.54
CA TYR A 120 0.99 -14.08 1.84
C TYR A 120 -0.23 -15.01 1.72
N ASP A 121 -1.13 -14.80 0.75
CA ASP A 121 -2.39 -15.53 0.67
C ASP A 121 -2.41 -16.53 -0.49
N PHE A 122 -2.03 -16.09 -1.70
CA PHE A 122 -2.14 -16.91 -2.90
C PHE A 122 -1.36 -18.24 -2.83
N PRO A 123 -0.10 -18.28 -2.33
CA PRO A 123 0.67 -19.52 -2.26
C PRO A 123 0.00 -20.61 -1.40
N TYR A 124 -0.70 -20.21 -0.35
CA TYR A 124 -1.25 -21.11 0.66
C TYR A 124 -2.68 -21.61 0.34
N LYS A 125 -3.33 -21.05 -0.69
CA LYS A 125 -4.66 -21.51 -1.10
C LYS A 125 -4.69 -22.94 -1.69
N ARG A 126 -3.62 -23.32 -2.40
CA ARG A 126 -3.44 -24.64 -3.01
C ARG A 126 -1.96 -24.94 -3.21
N ASN A 127 -1.55 -26.20 -3.09
CA ASN A 127 -0.16 -26.61 -3.31
C ASN A 127 0.40 -26.21 -4.69
N ILE A 128 -0.44 -26.21 -5.73
CA ILE A 128 -0.03 -25.77 -7.07
C ILE A 128 0.33 -24.28 -7.11
N ASN A 129 -0.35 -23.45 -6.34
CA ASN A 129 -0.06 -22.02 -6.27
C ASN A 129 1.33 -21.77 -5.69
N MET A 130 1.72 -22.48 -4.65
CA MET A 130 3.07 -22.41 -4.08
C MET A 130 4.13 -22.76 -5.15
N LYS A 131 3.89 -23.82 -5.92
CA LYS A 131 4.81 -24.21 -7.00
C LYS A 131 4.88 -23.12 -8.10
N ILE A 132 3.75 -22.50 -8.43
CA ILE A 132 3.68 -21.41 -9.42
C ILE A 132 4.49 -20.22 -8.94
N ILE A 133 4.28 -19.75 -7.70
CA ILE A 133 4.98 -18.59 -7.13
C ILE A 133 6.49 -18.84 -7.12
N ARG A 134 6.95 -19.98 -6.61
CA ARG A 134 8.37 -20.34 -6.60
C ARG A 134 8.98 -20.35 -8.00
N LYS A 135 8.28 -20.94 -8.98
CA LYS A 135 8.75 -20.94 -10.38
C LYS A 135 8.83 -19.54 -10.98
N ASN A 136 7.88 -18.66 -10.65
CA ASN A 136 7.86 -17.30 -11.16
C ASN A 136 8.99 -16.48 -10.56
N LEU A 137 9.14 -16.52 -9.24
CA LEU A 137 10.21 -15.79 -8.53
C LEU A 137 11.61 -16.27 -8.92
N ASN A 138 11.81 -17.59 -9.09
CA ASN A 138 13.09 -18.15 -9.57
C ASN A 138 13.44 -17.76 -11.01
N ALA A 139 12.48 -17.37 -11.82
CA ALA A 139 12.70 -16.97 -13.20
C ALA A 139 13.02 -15.47 -13.35
N ALA A 140 12.89 -14.70 -12.29
CA ALA A 140 13.19 -13.27 -12.30
C ALA A 140 14.70 -13.05 -12.07
N ASP A 141 15.27 -12.10 -12.80
CA ASP A 141 16.66 -11.63 -12.60
C ASP A 141 16.77 -10.79 -11.30
N ALA A 142 15.65 -10.21 -10.85
CA ALA A 142 15.55 -9.51 -9.57
C ALA A 142 14.13 -9.55 -8.99
N ILE A 143 14.05 -9.46 -7.66
CA ILE A 143 12.79 -9.38 -6.91
C ILE A 143 12.77 -8.07 -6.14
N ALA A 144 11.68 -7.30 -6.26
CA ALA A 144 11.43 -6.10 -5.48
C ALA A 144 10.24 -6.31 -4.53
N SER A 145 10.37 -5.82 -3.31
CA SER A 145 9.37 -5.91 -2.25
C SER A 145 9.03 -4.52 -1.70
N THR A 146 7.78 -4.28 -1.33
CA THR A 146 7.35 -2.98 -0.78
C THR A 146 7.72 -2.78 0.69
N SER A 147 8.24 -3.81 1.38
CA SER A 147 8.67 -3.73 2.78
C SER A 147 9.70 -4.82 3.11
N HIS A 148 10.47 -4.61 4.18
CA HIS A 148 11.34 -5.65 4.73
C HIS A 148 10.52 -6.83 5.28
N ALA A 149 9.37 -6.58 5.90
CA ALA A 149 8.47 -7.62 6.38
C ALA A 149 8.06 -8.57 5.24
N MET A 150 7.68 -8.01 4.09
CA MET A 150 7.33 -8.81 2.92
C MET A 150 8.56 -9.46 2.27
N ALA A 151 9.72 -8.82 2.27
CA ALA A 151 10.96 -9.45 1.82
C ALA A 151 11.32 -10.67 2.68
N CYS A 152 11.14 -10.61 4.01
CA CYS A 152 11.26 -11.78 4.89
C CYS A 152 10.30 -12.91 4.50
N GLN A 153 9.07 -12.58 4.11
CA GLN A 153 8.12 -13.57 3.63
C GLN A 153 8.58 -14.22 2.31
N VAL A 154 9.05 -13.43 1.34
CA VAL A 154 9.62 -13.95 0.09
C VAL A 154 10.86 -14.81 0.36
N SER A 155 11.74 -14.36 1.24
CA SER A 155 12.93 -15.12 1.68
C SER A 155 12.55 -16.50 2.20
N ARG A 156 11.56 -16.60 3.09
CA ARG A 156 11.03 -17.89 3.59
C ARG A 156 10.43 -18.75 2.47
N LEU A 157 9.68 -18.15 1.55
CA LEU A 157 9.07 -18.89 0.42
C LEU A 157 10.11 -19.49 -0.51
N MET A 158 11.20 -18.76 -0.74
CA MET A 158 12.22 -19.09 -1.74
C MET A 158 13.45 -19.75 -1.15
N ASN A 159 13.65 -19.67 0.17
CA ASN A 159 14.87 -20.06 0.87
C ASN A 159 16.09 -19.31 0.33
N ILE A 160 15.99 -18.00 0.16
CA ILE A 160 17.06 -17.08 -0.27
C ILE A 160 17.30 -16.01 0.80
N PRO A 161 18.49 -15.40 0.87
CA PRO A 161 18.76 -14.30 1.78
C PRO A 161 17.84 -13.10 1.53
N VAL A 162 17.42 -12.39 2.59
CA VAL A 162 16.66 -11.15 2.46
C VAL A 162 17.43 -10.06 1.71
N SER A 163 18.77 -10.09 1.80
CA SER A 163 19.66 -9.18 1.05
C SER A 163 19.52 -9.24 -0.46
N ASP A 164 19.06 -10.37 -0.99
CA ASP A 164 18.88 -10.59 -2.43
C ASP A 164 17.55 -10.00 -2.94
N ILE A 165 16.75 -9.42 -2.05
CA ILE A 165 15.45 -8.83 -2.35
C ILE A 165 15.54 -7.31 -2.20
N HIS A 166 15.26 -6.58 -3.27
CA HIS A 166 15.27 -5.12 -3.26
C HIS A 166 14.05 -4.57 -2.53
N ILE A 167 14.26 -3.60 -1.63
CA ILE A 167 13.16 -2.94 -0.92
C ILE A 167 12.81 -1.64 -1.63
N THR A 168 11.60 -1.58 -2.17
CA THR A 168 11.05 -0.43 -2.91
C THR A 168 9.66 -0.07 -2.37
N PRO A 169 9.58 0.64 -1.24
CA PRO A 169 8.31 0.97 -0.60
C PRO A 169 7.40 1.78 -1.52
N PHE A 170 6.09 1.63 -1.33
CA PHE A 170 5.13 2.46 -2.09
C PHE A 170 5.30 3.96 -1.82
N GLY A 171 5.48 4.33 -0.57
CA GLY A 171 5.61 5.73 -0.20
C GLY A 171 4.40 6.61 -0.53
N VAL A 172 4.52 7.89 -0.21
CA VAL A 172 3.50 8.91 -0.48
C VAL A 172 4.11 10.16 -1.08
N ASP A 173 3.31 10.92 -1.83
CA ASP A 173 3.67 12.27 -2.26
C ASP A 173 3.66 13.20 -1.04
N ILE A 174 4.83 13.52 -0.54
CA ILE A 174 5.00 14.33 0.67
C ILE A 174 4.61 15.80 0.51
N LYS A 175 4.38 16.27 -0.72
CA LYS A 175 3.84 17.61 -0.99
C LYS A 175 2.32 17.61 -0.90
N LYS A 176 1.70 16.58 -1.50
CA LYS A 176 0.25 16.39 -1.47
C LYS A 176 -0.25 16.00 -0.07
N PHE A 177 0.45 15.06 0.58
CA PHE A 177 0.18 14.63 1.95
C PHE A 177 1.09 15.42 2.89
N SER A 178 0.55 16.50 3.41
CA SER A 178 1.24 17.38 4.36
C SER A 178 0.22 18.00 5.31
N LYS A 179 0.69 18.46 6.45
CA LYS A 179 -0.15 19.18 7.40
C LYS A 179 -0.69 20.44 6.74
N GLN A 180 -2.00 20.59 6.78
CA GLN A 180 -2.72 21.76 6.30
C GLN A 180 -3.33 22.49 7.49
N GLY A 181 -3.38 23.82 7.44
CA GLY A 181 -4.02 24.63 8.46
C GLY A 181 -5.55 24.49 8.39
N VAL A 182 -6.07 23.37 8.86
CA VAL A 182 -7.51 23.18 9.04
C VAL A 182 -7.91 23.83 10.35
N ASN A 183 -8.91 24.71 10.30
CA ASN A 183 -9.47 25.31 11.52
C ASN A 183 -10.23 24.21 12.28
N LYS A 184 -9.51 23.48 13.13
CA LYS A 184 -10.09 22.42 13.95
C LYS A 184 -10.97 23.08 15.01
N ASN A 185 -12.27 22.89 14.88
CA ASN A 185 -13.21 23.36 15.88
C ASN A 185 -12.84 22.68 17.21
N ASN A 186 -12.29 23.41 18.19
CA ASN A 186 -11.69 22.89 19.43
C ASN A 186 -12.65 22.08 20.33
N ARG A 187 -13.88 21.84 19.87
CA ARG A 187 -14.92 21.11 20.61
C ARG A 187 -14.99 19.62 20.34
N HIS A 188 -14.32 19.10 19.30
CA HIS A 188 -14.40 17.68 18.91
C HIS A 188 -13.02 17.09 18.73
N ILE A 189 -12.83 15.89 19.27
CA ILE A 189 -11.71 15.02 18.94
C ILE A 189 -12.17 14.06 17.83
N ILE A 190 -11.54 14.16 16.68
CA ILE A 190 -11.88 13.32 15.52
C ILE A 190 -10.85 12.20 15.39
N ILE A 191 -11.32 10.98 15.58
CA ILE A 191 -10.56 9.76 15.34
C ILE A 191 -10.94 9.25 13.96
N GLY A 192 -9.98 8.79 13.15
CA GLY A 192 -10.25 8.36 11.80
C GLY A 192 -9.66 7.02 11.41
N SER A 193 -10.32 6.34 10.48
CA SER A 193 -9.77 5.20 9.74
C SER A 193 -10.15 5.31 8.26
N ILE A 194 -9.21 4.98 7.38
CA ILE A 194 -9.45 4.92 5.93
C ILE A 194 -9.01 3.54 5.45
N LYS A 195 -9.99 2.63 5.24
CA LYS A 195 -9.69 1.24 4.88
C LYS A 195 -10.89 0.54 4.26
N LYS A 196 -10.64 -0.46 3.40
CA LYS A 196 -11.70 -1.36 2.95
C LYS A 196 -12.34 -2.07 4.16
N LEU A 197 -13.68 -2.16 4.17
CA LEU A 197 -14.43 -2.84 5.24
C LEU A 197 -14.41 -4.35 5.01
N SER A 198 -13.36 -5.01 5.53
CA SER A 198 -13.10 -6.44 5.35
C SER A 198 -12.47 -7.03 6.61
N PRO A 199 -12.74 -8.31 6.95
CA PRO A 199 -12.34 -8.95 8.22
C PRO A 199 -10.86 -8.80 8.57
N LYS A 200 -9.99 -8.87 7.57
CA LYS A 200 -8.55 -8.76 7.78
C LYS A 200 -8.09 -7.41 8.32
N TYR A 201 -8.89 -6.36 8.12
CA TYR A 201 -8.57 -5.00 8.56
C TYR A 201 -9.10 -4.66 9.95
N GLY A 202 -9.92 -5.52 10.55
CA GLY A 202 -10.27 -5.50 11.96
C GLY A 202 -10.93 -4.21 12.47
N LEU A 203 -11.68 -3.49 11.62
CA LEU A 203 -12.32 -2.23 11.99
C LEU A 203 -13.26 -2.35 13.21
N LYS A 204 -13.82 -3.56 13.44
CA LYS A 204 -14.61 -3.83 14.64
C LYS A 204 -13.85 -3.56 15.93
N TYR A 205 -12.52 -3.77 15.96
CA TYR A 205 -11.72 -3.51 17.17
C TYR A 205 -11.53 -2.01 17.42
N GLY A 206 -11.56 -1.18 16.36
CA GLY A 206 -11.64 0.27 16.50
C GLY A 206 -12.97 0.72 17.11
N ILE A 207 -14.10 0.15 16.67
CA ILE A 207 -15.44 0.44 17.22
C ILE A 207 -15.50 -0.01 18.69
N LEU A 208 -15.03 -1.22 19.02
CA LEU A 208 -14.97 -1.73 20.41
C LEU A 208 -14.04 -0.87 21.29
N ALA A 209 -12.96 -0.32 20.73
CA ALA A 209 -12.08 0.57 21.48
C ALA A 209 -12.78 1.90 21.83
N ILE A 210 -13.61 2.43 20.93
CA ILE A 210 -14.41 3.63 21.21
C ILE A 210 -15.47 3.34 22.28
N ASP A 211 -16.16 2.21 22.20
CA ASP A 211 -17.11 1.78 23.24
C ASP A 211 -16.42 1.67 24.62
N TYR A 212 -15.31 0.95 24.68
CA TYR A 212 -14.55 0.78 25.91
C TYR A 212 -14.01 2.11 26.47
N LEU A 213 -13.55 3.00 25.59
CA LEU A 213 -13.10 4.35 25.94
C LEU A 213 -14.21 5.12 26.69
N ILE A 214 -15.41 5.13 26.13
CA ILE A 214 -16.53 5.92 26.65
C ILE A 214 -17.08 5.33 27.95
N ASN A 215 -17.28 4.01 27.97
CA ASN A 215 -17.98 3.33 29.06
C ASN A 215 -17.06 2.94 30.23
N ASN A 216 -15.74 2.77 30.01
CA ASN A 216 -14.83 2.23 31.01
C ASN A 216 -13.66 3.13 31.39
N ILE A 217 -13.24 4.07 30.52
CA ILE A 217 -12.05 4.90 30.78
C ILE A 217 -12.41 6.35 31.08
N MET A 218 -13.36 6.93 30.33
CA MET A 218 -13.75 8.32 30.52
C MET A 218 -14.47 8.51 31.83
N ALA A 219 -13.99 9.44 32.65
CA ALA A 219 -14.63 9.83 33.91
C ALA A 219 -15.71 10.89 33.66
N ASP A 220 -16.55 11.15 34.69
CA ASP A 220 -17.60 12.19 34.62
C ASP A 220 -17.09 13.57 34.19
N ARG A 221 -15.84 13.91 34.59
CA ARG A 221 -15.16 15.15 34.19
C ARG A 221 -14.85 15.24 32.71
N ASP A 222 -14.88 14.13 31.97
CA ASP A 222 -14.59 14.04 30.53
C ASP A 222 -15.87 14.01 29.69
N LYS A 223 -17.06 14.06 30.29
CA LYS A 223 -18.37 14.04 29.59
C LYS A 223 -18.56 15.20 28.60
N ASN A 224 -17.80 16.27 28.77
CA ASN A 224 -17.81 17.41 27.85
C ASN A 224 -16.90 17.22 26.62
N LEU A 225 -16.11 16.12 26.55
CA LEU A 225 -15.27 15.78 25.41
C LEU A 225 -16.15 15.18 24.30
N ASN A 226 -16.34 15.92 23.24
CA ASN A 226 -17.06 15.46 22.06
C ASN A 226 -16.09 14.62 21.19
N ILE A 227 -16.33 13.30 21.14
CA ILE A 227 -15.52 12.36 20.34
C ILE A 227 -16.32 11.93 19.12
N LYS A 228 -15.67 11.87 17.97
CA LYS A 228 -16.21 11.26 16.75
C LYS A 228 -15.21 10.23 16.21
N TYR A 229 -15.72 9.10 15.75
CA TYR A 229 -14.94 8.13 15.01
C TYR A 229 -15.45 8.03 13.58
N ILE A 230 -14.68 8.51 12.62
CA ILE A 230 -15.02 8.58 11.20
C ILE A 230 -14.32 7.46 10.45
N ILE A 231 -15.11 6.64 9.76
CA ILE A 231 -14.62 5.50 8.98
C ILE A 231 -14.92 5.75 7.50
N TYR A 232 -13.85 5.89 6.70
CA TYR A 232 -13.94 5.89 5.25
C TYR A 232 -13.62 4.51 4.70
N GLY A 233 -14.48 4.00 3.84
CA GLY A 233 -14.32 2.73 3.14
C GLY A 233 -15.64 2.08 2.81
N GLU A 234 -15.56 1.02 2.00
CA GLU A 234 -16.66 0.14 1.62
C GLU A 234 -16.17 -1.31 1.67
N GLY A 235 -17.05 -2.26 1.86
CA GLY A 235 -16.70 -3.67 1.84
C GLY A 235 -17.75 -4.59 2.44
N GLU A 236 -17.42 -5.86 2.46
CA GLU A 236 -18.30 -6.95 2.86
C GLU A 236 -18.73 -6.91 4.33
N GLU A 237 -17.95 -6.26 5.22
CA GLU A 237 -18.30 -6.12 6.66
C GLU A 237 -19.18 -4.90 6.96
N GLU A 238 -19.54 -4.06 6.00
CA GLU A 238 -20.24 -2.80 6.28
C GLU A 238 -21.52 -2.99 7.09
N SER A 239 -22.34 -3.97 6.72
CA SER A 239 -23.60 -4.28 7.43
C SER A 239 -23.35 -4.73 8.88
N GLU A 240 -22.36 -5.63 9.07
CA GLU A 240 -22.01 -6.16 10.41
C GLU A 240 -21.44 -5.06 11.31
N LEU A 241 -20.61 -4.17 10.76
CA LEU A 241 -20.03 -3.06 11.51
C LEU A 241 -21.09 -2.03 11.91
N LYS A 242 -22.07 -1.73 11.05
CA LYS A 242 -23.20 -0.86 11.38
C LYS A 242 -24.10 -1.47 12.46
N GLN A 243 -24.40 -2.77 12.38
CA GLN A 243 -25.14 -3.48 13.43
C GLN A 243 -24.39 -3.47 14.78
N LEU A 244 -23.05 -3.58 14.75
CA LEU A 244 -22.23 -3.47 15.95
C LEU A 244 -22.36 -2.08 16.58
N VAL A 245 -22.31 -1.01 15.77
CA VAL A 245 -22.49 0.38 16.23
C VAL A 245 -23.88 0.58 16.87
N GLU A 246 -24.93 0.03 16.26
CA GLU A 246 -26.29 0.09 16.80
C GLU A 246 -26.39 -0.67 18.14
N LYS A 247 -25.86 -1.89 18.20
CA LYS A 247 -25.84 -2.71 19.42
C LYS A 247 -25.15 -2.04 20.60
N LEU A 248 -24.12 -1.23 20.31
CA LEU A 248 -23.32 -0.52 21.33
C LEU A 248 -23.86 0.90 21.60
N ASN A 249 -24.95 1.33 20.97
CA ASN A 249 -25.52 2.68 21.05
C ASN A 249 -24.51 3.80 20.70
N LEU A 250 -23.69 3.57 19.66
CA LEU A 250 -22.66 4.50 19.21
C LEU A 250 -23.00 5.29 17.93
N GLN A 251 -24.29 5.32 17.51
CA GLN A 251 -24.71 5.94 16.25
C GLN A 251 -24.39 7.44 16.17
N ASP A 252 -24.41 8.13 17.31
CA ASP A 252 -24.07 9.55 17.39
C ASP A 252 -22.55 9.81 17.39
N ILE A 253 -21.72 8.77 17.49
CA ILE A 253 -20.26 8.86 17.67
C ILE A 253 -19.52 8.27 16.46
N VAL A 254 -19.94 7.10 15.97
CA VAL A 254 -19.30 6.40 14.85
C VAL A 254 -20.01 6.70 13.54
N GLU A 255 -19.29 7.27 12.59
CA GLU A 255 -19.83 7.67 11.30
C GLU A 255 -19.14 6.95 10.13
N PHE A 256 -19.91 6.27 9.29
CA PHE A 256 -19.45 5.67 8.05
C PHE A 256 -19.65 6.63 6.89
N LYS A 257 -18.55 7.07 6.26
CA LYS A 257 -18.55 8.05 5.14
C LYS A 257 -18.52 7.39 3.76
N GLY A 258 -18.51 6.04 3.69
CA GLY A 258 -18.36 5.34 2.42
C GLY A 258 -16.98 5.56 1.79
N ARG A 259 -16.89 5.30 0.50
CA ARG A 259 -15.63 5.41 -0.25
C ARG A 259 -15.22 6.87 -0.44
N ILE A 260 -13.96 7.17 -0.12
CA ILE A 260 -13.34 8.48 -0.38
C ILE A 260 -12.56 8.48 -1.70
N GLN A 261 -12.65 9.56 -2.45
CA GLN A 261 -11.81 9.78 -3.63
C GLN A 261 -10.37 10.10 -3.22
N ASN A 262 -9.38 9.56 -3.92
CA ASN A 262 -7.95 9.69 -3.57
C ASN A 262 -7.44 11.14 -3.48
N ASN A 263 -8.03 12.07 -4.22
CA ASN A 263 -7.68 13.49 -4.15
C ASN A 263 -8.21 14.17 -2.88
N LEU A 264 -9.22 13.61 -2.23
CA LEU A 264 -9.82 14.14 -1.00
C LEU A 264 -9.20 13.53 0.28
N VAL A 265 -8.42 12.43 0.15
CA VAL A 265 -7.78 11.76 1.29
C VAL A 265 -6.91 12.72 2.13
N PRO A 266 -6.05 13.57 1.54
CA PRO A 266 -5.25 14.52 2.33
C PRO A 266 -6.10 15.47 3.17
N LYS A 267 -7.22 15.95 2.62
CA LYS A 267 -8.17 16.81 3.35
C LYS A 267 -8.79 16.08 4.54
N ALA A 268 -9.31 14.86 4.31
CA ALA A 268 -9.91 14.05 5.36
C ALA A 268 -8.91 13.72 6.48
N LEU A 269 -7.67 13.37 6.13
CA LEU A 269 -6.61 13.09 7.11
C LEU A 269 -6.31 14.33 7.98
N ASN A 270 -6.27 15.52 7.38
CA ASN A 270 -6.03 16.75 8.13
C ASN A 270 -7.18 17.14 9.09
N GLU A 271 -8.36 16.58 8.91
CA GLU A 271 -9.48 16.73 9.87
C GLU A 271 -9.31 15.84 11.11
N PHE A 272 -8.53 14.74 11.02
CA PHE A 272 -8.34 13.80 12.13
C PHE A 272 -7.32 14.31 13.16
N ASP A 273 -7.57 13.98 14.43
CA ASP A 273 -6.65 14.18 15.54
C ASP A 273 -5.84 12.92 15.85
N ILE A 274 -6.41 11.74 15.57
CA ILE A 274 -5.80 10.43 15.76
C ILE A 274 -6.23 9.53 14.60
N PHE A 275 -5.31 8.73 14.07
CA PHE A 275 -5.61 7.73 13.04
C PHE A 275 -5.46 6.32 13.60
N LEU A 276 -6.43 5.43 13.33
CA LEU A 276 -6.40 4.04 13.76
C LEU A 276 -6.09 3.09 12.60
N GLY A 277 -5.05 2.28 12.79
CA GLY A 277 -4.71 1.15 11.94
C GLY A 277 -4.99 -0.17 12.65
N THR A 278 -6.12 -0.80 12.35
CA THR A 278 -6.70 -1.91 13.14
C THR A 278 -6.47 -3.30 12.54
N SER A 279 -5.65 -3.43 11.48
CA SER A 279 -5.43 -4.69 10.76
C SER A 279 -5.00 -5.85 11.67
N ILE A 280 -5.44 -7.06 11.35
CA ILE A 280 -5.21 -8.25 12.19
C ILE A 280 -4.41 -9.36 11.50
N LEU A 281 -4.09 -9.20 10.21
CA LEU A 281 -3.33 -10.17 9.42
C LEU A 281 -2.08 -9.53 8.81
N ASP A 282 -0.98 -10.27 8.77
CA ASP A 282 0.31 -9.82 8.21
C ASP A 282 0.30 -9.67 6.67
N SER A 283 -0.78 -10.10 6.00
CA SER A 283 -1.03 -9.72 4.59
C SER A 283 -1.29 -8.22 4.41
N GLU A 284 -1.46 -7.45 5.49
CA GLU A 284 -1.24 -6.00 5.53
C GLU A 284 0.27 -5.72 5.65
N SER A 285 0.95 -5.82 4.52
CA SER A 285 2.41 -5.88 4.46
C SER A 285 3.10 -4.51 4.42
N PHE A 286 2.35 -3.39 4.35
CA PHE A 286 2.92 -2.05 4.32
C PHE A 286 2.05 -1.01 5.06
N GLY A 287 0.77 -0.85 4.70
CA GLY A 287 -0.11 0.14 5.34
C GLY A 287 0.00 1.55 4.74
N VAL A 288 -0.33 1.70 3.45
CA VAL A 288 -0.27 3.00 2.77
C VAL A 288 -1.03 4.10 3.52
N ALA A 289 -2.25 3.81 4.02
CA ALA A 289 -3.06 4.80 4.75
C ALA A 289 -2.40 5.28 6.07
N ILE A 290 -1.60 4.40 6.72
CA ILE A 290 -0.80 4.79 7.90
C ILE A 290 0.27 5.80 7.47
N VAL A 291 1.01 5.50 6.41
CA VAL A 291 2.05 6.42 5.88
C VAL A 291 1.44 7.75 5.45
N GLU A 292 0.25 7.75 4.85
CA GLU A 292 -0.48 8.96 4.47
C GLU A 292 -0.90 9.80 5.68
N ALA A 293 -1.39 9.17 6.76
CA ALA A 293 -1.72 9.84 8.02
C ALA A 293 -0.48 10.44 8.69
N MET A 294 0.59 9.67 8.81
CA MET A 294 1.89 10.13 9.32
C MET A 294 2.45 11.29 8.50
N ALA A 295 2.27 11.27 7.18
CA ALA A 295 2.66 12.37 6.29
C ALA A 295 1.91 13.68 6.59
N CYS A 296 0.67 13.59 7.03
CA CYS A 296 -0.16 14.72 7.43
C CYS A 296 0.04 15.12 8.91
N GLU A 297 1.04 14.57 9.61
CA GLU A 297 1.29 14.76 11.04
C GLU A 297 0.09 14.37 11.94
N VAL A 298 -0.69 13.39 11.51
CA VAL A 298 -1.78 12.80 12.29
C VAL A 298 -1.25 11.60 13.05
N PRO A 299 -1.16 11.67 14.39
CA PRO A 299 -0.63 10.57 15.19
C PRO A 299 -1.37 9.26 14.94
N VAL A 300 -0.61 8.18 14.74
CA VAL A 300 -1.16 6.87 14.43
C VAL A 300 -1.10 5.93 15.63
N ILE A 301 -2.21 5.20 15.89
CA ILE A 301 -2.26 4.04 16.76
C ILE A 301 -2.49 2.83 15.86
N VAL A 302 -1.57 1.89 15.86
CA VAL A 302 -1.59 0.75 14.94
C VAL A 302 -1.49 -0.57 15.69
N THR A 303 -2.05 -1.62 15.14
CA THR A 303 -1.84 -2.98 15.63
C THR A 303 -0.46 -3.51 15.24
N ASP A 304 -0.01 -4.55 15.91
CA ASP A 304 1.32 -5.14 15.78
C ASP A 304 1.47 -6.10 14.58
N VAL A 305 0.77 -5.86 13.45
CA VAL A 305 1.02 -6.56 12.19
C VAL A 305 2.38 -6.15 11.61
N ASP A 306 3.08 -7.08 10.96
CA ASP A 306 4.47 -6.87 10.55
C ASP A 306 4.69 -5.65 9.65
N GLY A 307 3.76 -5.36 8.73
CA GLY A 307 3.83 -4.16 7.90
C GLY A 307 3.75 -2.86 8.70
N PHE A 308 2.89 -2.82 9.73
CA PHE A 308 2.76 -1.63 10.57
C PHE A 308 3.96 -1.45 11.51
N LYS A 309 4.49 -2.56 12.10
CA LYS A 309 5.73 -2.52 12.90
C LYS A 309 6.85 -1.83 12.14
N GLU A 310 7.04 -2.20 10.87
CA GLU A 310 8.06 -1.58 10.02
C GLU A 310 7.78 -0.09 9.79
N VAL A 311 6.54 0.27 9.45
CA VAL A 311 6.16 1.65 9.17
C VAL A 311 6.39 2.55 10.37
N VAL A 312 5.97 2.13 11.58
CA VAL A 312 6.13 2.92 12.82
C VAL A 312 7.44 2.66 13.55
N ASP A 313 8.43 2.00 12.93
CA ASP A 313 9.75 1.69 13.51
C ASP A 313 9.66 1.00 14.88
N ASN A 314 8.86 -0.04 14.96
CA ASN A 314 8.60 -0.78 16.20
C ASN A 314 8.16 0.13 17.36
N GLY A 315 7.33 1.14 17.07
CA GLY A 315 6.75 2.05 18.06
C GLY A 315 7.54 3.34 18.31
N LYS A 316 8.67 3.58 17.62
CA LYS A 316 9.43 4.82 17.74
C LYS A 316 8.78 6.00 16.99
N ALA A 317 8.00 5.70 15.95
CA ALA A 317 7.30 6.68 15.13
C ALA A 317 5.84 6.24 14.92
N GLY A 318 5.10 6.16 16.01
CA GLY A 318 3.70 5.72 16.09
C GLY A 318 3.48 4.86 17.33
N ILE A 319 2.23 4.74 17.76
CA ILE A 319 1.87 3.92 18.94
C ILE A 319 1.45 2.53 18.45
N MET A 320 2.05 1.49 19.02
CA MET A 320 1.67 0.10 18.73
C MET A 320 0.86 -0.52 19.87
N VAL A 321 -0.16 -1.29 19.51
CA VAL A 321 -0.94 -2.12 20.42
C VAL A 321 -1.03 -3.55 19.88
N PRO A 322 -1.24 -4.57 20.73
CA PRO A 322 -1.48 -5.92 20.25
C PRO A 322 -2.70 -5.98 19.33
N ARG A 323 -2.64 -6.79 18.27
CA ARG A 323 -3.79 -6.99 17.39
C ARG A 323 -4.97 -7.57 18.16
N LYS A 324 -6.18 -7.06 17.89
CA LYS A 324 -7.45 -7.40 18.56
C LYS A 324 -7.57 -6.89 20.01
N ASP A 325 -6.58 -6.24 20.55
CA ASP A 325 -6.62 -5.66 21.90
C ASP A 325 -7.23 -4.24 21.84
N PHE A 326 -8.56 -4.19 21.85
CA PHE A 326 -9.30 -2.93 21.82
C PHE A 326 -9.18 -2.15 23.13
N GLU A 327 -8.93 -2.79 24.26
CA GLU A 327 -8.72 -2.11 25.54
C GLU A 327 -7.38 -1.34 25.57
N ALA A 328 -6.30 -1.99 25.09
CA ALA A 328 -5.02 -1.30 24.93
C ALA A 328 -5.14 -0.13 23.94
N MET A 329 -5.88 -0.32 22.83
CA MET A 329 -6.15 0.74 21.87
C MET A 329 -6.91 1.90 22.51
N ALA A 330 -7.97 1.65 23.26
CA ALA A 330 -8.75 2.67 23.95
C ALA A 330 -7.91 3.47 24.97
N LYS A 331 -7.04 2.80 25.72
CA LYS A 331 -6.11 3.46 26.66
C LYS A 331 -5.16 4.42 25.92
N GLN A 332 -4.64 4.02 24.77
CA GLN A 332 -3.74 4.89 23.98
C GLN A 332 -4.50 6.05 23.32
N ILE A 333 -5.73 5.84 22.87
CA ILE A 333 -6.61 6.92 22.38
C ILE A 333 -6.80 7.94 23.51
N TYR A 334 -7.18 7.50 24.70
CA TYR A 334 -7.38 8.39 25.86
C TYR A 334 -6.12 9.16 26.22
N ASN A 335 -4.96 8.51 26.25
CA ASN A 335 -3.68 9.16 26.50
C ASN A 335 -3.41 10.30 25.50
N LEU A 336 -3.62 10.06 24.21
CA LEU A 336 -3.46 11.10 23.19
C LEU A 336 -4.52 12.21 23.29
N ILE A 337 -5.74 11.90 23.71
CA ILE A 337 -6.77 12.92 23.97
C ILE A 337 -6.33 13.86 25.09
N LYS A 338 -5.82 13.31 26.17
CA LYS A 338 -5.41 14.06 27.38
C LYS A 338 -4.10 14.82 27.20
N GLN A 339 -3.30 14.48 26.20
CA GLN A 339 -1.95 15.03 26.00
C GLN A 339 -1.79 15.67 24.58
N PRO A 340 -2.37 16.85 24.31
CA PRO A 340 -2.28 17.51 23.01
C PRO A 340 -0.85 17.74 22.52
N ASP A 341 0.06 18.11 23.42
CA ASP A 341 1.48 18.34 23.10
C ASP A 341 2.16 17.04 22.65
N GLN A 342 1.79 15.90 23.23
CA GLN A 342 2.29 14.60 22.79
C GLN A 342 1.79 14.26 21.39
N ARG A 343 0.53 14.56 21.06
CA ARG A 343 0.00 14.39 19.68
C ARG A 343 0.85 15.16 18.68
N ILE A 344 1.14 16.42 18.96
CA ILE A 344 1.92 17.30 18.09
C ILE A 344 3.36 16.75 17.92
N LYS A 345 4.01 16.39 19.02
CA LYS A 345 5.37 15.84 19.00
C LYS A 345 5.44 14.52 18.23
N LEU A 346 4.48 13.61 18.45
CA LEU A 346 4.42 12.32 17.76
C LEU A 346 4.20 12.53 16.26
N GLY A 347 3.24 13.36 15.86
CA GLY A 347 2.98 13.68 14.46
C GLY A 347 4.23 14.23 13.74
N ALA A 348 5.02 15.08 14.39
CA ALA A 348 6.27 15.58 13.82
C ALA A 348 7.33 14.48 13.63
N ILE A 349 7.46 13.54 14.58
CA ILE A 349 8.37 12.39 14.46
C ILE A 349 7.92 11.48 13.31
N GLU A 350 6.62 11.21 13.23
CA GLU A 350 6.01 10.41 12.17
C GLU A 350 6.23 11.02 10.78
N ARG A 351 5.99 12.32 10.65
CA ARG A 351 6.25 13.07 9.41
C ARG A 351 7.72 12.98 8.98
N LYS A 352 8.64 13.19 9.91
CA LYS A 352 10.07 13.07 9.63
C LYS A 352 10.41 11.70 9.06
N ARG A 353 9.91 10.62 9.67
CA ARG A 353 10.13 9.26 9.18
C ARG A 353 9.59 9.05 7.76
N VAL A 354 8.40 9.59 7.45
CA VAL A 354 7.82 9.49 6.10
C VAL A 354 8.70 10.20 5.08
N VAL A 355 9.17 11.41 5.38
CA VAL A 355 10.05 12.16 4.49
C VAL A 355 11.36 11.39 4.23
N ASP A 356 11.95 10.81 5.28
CA ASP A 356 13.22 10.09 5.20
C ASP A 356 13.14 8.71 4.51
N LYS A 357 11.99 8.01 4.61
CA LYS A 357 11.88 6.60 4.19
C LYS A 357 10.80 6.31 3.15
N TYR A 358 9.74 7.11 3.14
CA TYR A 358 8.53 6.83 2.38
C TYR A 358 8.17 7.94 1.39
N ASN A 359 9.13 8.79 1.03
CA ASN A 359 8.97 9.76 -0.04
C ASN A 359 8.83 9.03 -1.38
N TRP A 360 7.71 9.23 -2.05
CA TRP A 360 7.38 8.54 -3.30
C TRP A 360 8.43 8.73 -4.39
N LEU A 361 8.88 9.97 -4.62
CA LEU A 361 9.87 10.27 -5.65
C LEU A 361 11.19 9.54 -5.39
N GLU A 362 11.68 9.53 -4.14
CA GLU A 362 12.91 8.83 -3.77
C GLU A 362 12.79 7.31 -3.95
N ASN A 363 11.60 6.75 -3.68
CA ASN A 363 11.36 5.32 -3.86
C ASN A 363 11.28 4.94 -5.35
N VAL A 364 10.75 5.81 -6.20
CA VAL A 364 10.80 5.61 -7.66
C VAL A 364 12.23 5.70 -8.17
N ASN A 365 13.01 6.71 -7.76
CA ASN A 365 14.42 6.83 -8.11
C ASN A 365 15.23 5.59 -7.66
N LYS A 366 14.86 4.99 -6.54
CA LYS A 366 15.47 3.74 -6.08
C LYS A 366 15.16 2.58 -7.02
N MET A 367 13.94 2.46 -7.52
CA MET A 367 13.56 1.46 -8.51
C MET A 367 14.33 1.66 -9.82
N GLU A 368 14.47 2.90 -10.28
CA GLU A 368 15.25 3.21 -11.49
C GLU A 368 16.73 2.83 -11.33
N ARG A 369 17.31 3.04 -10.15
CA ARG A 369 18.68 2.55 -9.85
C ARG A 369 18.77 1.02 -9.93
N ILE A 370 17.74 0.29 -9.50
CA ILE A 370 17.68 -1.18 -9.64
C ILE A 370 17.61 -1.57 -11.11
N TYR A 371 16.76 -0.91 -11.90
CA TYR A 371 16.67 -1.15 -13.33
C TYR A 371 18.02 -0.91 -14.02
N ASN A 372 18.68 0.20 -13.74
CA ASN A 372 19.99 0.52 -14.32
C ASN A 372 21.06 -0.53 -13.94
N LYS A 373 21.04 -1.05 -12.72
CA LYS A 373 21.95 -2.14 -12.33
C LYS A 373 21.72 -3.41 -13.16
N LEU A 374 20.46 -3.77 -13.39
CA LEU A 374 20.10 -4.96 -14.20
C LEU A 374 20.45 -4.81 -15.68
N LEU A 375 20.54 -3.58 -16.18
CA LEU A 375 20.90 -3.28 -17.56
C LEU A 375 22.42 -3.26 -17.81
N ASN A 376 23.21 -3.04 -16.76
CA ASN A 376 24.67 -2.90 -16.86
C ASN A 376 25.43 -4.22 -16.56
N TYR A 377 24.71 -5.35 -16.42
CA TYR A 377 25.29 -6.69 -16.31
C TYR A 377 25.32 -7.45 -17.63
#